data_4c708f08b5c4b76e91e9a714caa84a38
#
_entry.id   4c708f08b5c4b76e91e9a714caa84a38
#
_cell.length_a   1.000
_cell.length_b   1.000
_cell.length_c   1.000
_cell.angle_alpha   90.00
_cell.angle_beta   90.00
_cell.angle_gamma   90.00
#
_symmetry.space_group_name_H-M   'P 1'
#
loop_
_entity.id
_entity.type
_entity.pdbx_description
1 polymer ?
#
loop_
_entity_poly.entity_id
_entity_poly.type
_entity_poly.pdbx_seq_one_letter_code
_entity_poly.pdbx_strand_id
1 'polypeptide(L)'
;MLPSATEIVYALGMDEHLVGVTFECDEPAAARTRKAVVVGGRDTRGMTPREIDRYVREQLAAGGDLYTLHADALRDLRPDVVLCRVCALPTAHVGQALDYLGCDADVVSLDPASLQQVLDTIMHVGDRLGVPVPAQRLVFSLRRRLADIAARVGGRPRPRMAVVEWVDPPFTGGHWVPDLVTAAGGTPVAAHPGGRSRQTTWDDVRNARPDVVVVAPCGFHLDAAVDQAKQVLPHLPGPAVWAIDADGLVVRPGPRLIDGVEALAAILHPDLAGPPHPAAARIVRRPEPPQLPEVGSRASTTGRVRP
;
A
#
# COMPACT_ATOMS: atom_id res chain seq x y z
N MET A 1 -13.03 -10.63 -6.17
CA MET A 1 -12.33 -11.40 -5.13
C MET A 1 -10.99 -10.75 -4.88
N LEU A 2 -10.94 -9.96 -3.81
CA LEU A 2 -9.82 -9.08 -3.44
C LEU A 2 -9.79 -8.97 -1.92
N PRO A 3 -8.62 -8.92 -1.26
CA PRO A 3 -8.55 -8.64 0.18
C PRO A 3 -9.25 -7.34 0.57
N SER A 4 -9.06 -6.25 -0.17
CA SER A 4 -9.72 -4.96 0.08
C SER A 4 -11.26 -5.04 -0.02
N ALA A 5 -11.80 -5.82 -0.97
CA ALA A 5 -13.24 -6.02 -1.07
C ALA A 5 -13.79 -6.76 0.16
N THR A 6 -13.06 -7.77 0.65
CA THR A 6 -13.40 -8.46 1.90
C THR A 6 -13.44 -7.48 3.07
N GLU A 7 -12.42 -6.63 3.23
CA GLU A 7 -12.38 -5.60 4.27
C GLU A 7 -13.57 -4.62 4.17
N ILE A 8 -13.94 -4.19 2.94
CA ILE A 8 -15.10 -3.33 2.72
C ILE A 8 -16.39 -4.04 3.14
N VAL A 9 -16.60 -5.30 2.72
CA VAL A 9 -17.81 -6.07 3.07
C VAL A 9 -17.96 -6.21 4.58
N TYR A 10 -16.88 -6.52 5.29
CA TYR A 10 -16.86 -6.57 6.76
C TYR A 10 -17.15 -5.21 7.39
N ALA A 11 -16.54 -4.14 6.89
CA ALA A 11 -16.76 -2.78 7.39
C ALA A 11 -18.20 -2.26 7.17
N LEU A 12 -18.89 -2.82 6.18
CA LEU A 12 -20.33 -2.54 5.91
C LEU A 12 -21.27 -3.43 6.74
N GLY A 13 -20.74 -4.37 7.55
CA GLY A 13 -21.55 -5.30 8.34
C GLY A 13 -22.24 -6.38 7.51
N MET A 14 -21.69 -6.71 6.34
CA MET A 14 -22.23 -7.72 5.40
C MET A 14 -21.45 -9.03 5.41
N ASP A 15 -20.66 -9.27 6.46
CA ASP A 15 -19.78 -10.44 6.57
C ASP A 15 -20.53 -11.77 6.56
N GLU A 16 -21.77 -11.83 7.09
CA GLU A 16 -22.59 -13.04 7.05
C GLU A 16 -22.98 -13.43 5.60
N HIS A 17 -23.12 -12.44 4.71
CA HIS A 17 -23.43 -12.64 3.30
C HIS A 17 -22.19 -12.94 2.43
N LEU A 18 -20.99 -12.80 2.99
CA LEU A 18 -19.75 -13.12 2.29
C LEU A 18 -19.58 -14.65 2.24
N VAL A 19 -19.68 -15.26 1.07
CA VAL A 19 -19.62 -16.72 0.89
C VAL A 19 -18.24 -17.22 0.44
N GLY A 20 -17.47 -16.39 -0.28
CA GLY A 20 -16.17 -16.77 -0.81
C GLY A 20 -15.13 -15.66 -0.74
N VAL A 21 -13.86 -16.04 -0.50
CA VAL A 21 -12.71 -15.15 -0.35
C VAL A 21 -11.51 -15.67 -1.13
N THR A 22 -10.42 -14.89 -1.18
CA THR A 22 -9.13 -15.37 -1.69
C THR A 22 -8.23 -15.85 -0.54
N PHE A 23 -7.18 -16.59 -0.87
CA PHE A 23 -6.18 -17.01 0.11
C PHE A 23 -5.44 -15.84 0.79
N GLU A 24 -5.47 -14.65 0.19
CA GLU A 24 -4.87 -13.42 0.71
C GLU A 24 -5.80 -12.63 1.65
N CYS A 25 -7.06 -13.03 1.81
CA CYS A 25 -8.03 -12.35 2.68
C CYS A 25 -7.78 -12.69 4.14
N ASP A 26 -6.78 -12.11 4.76
CA ASP A 26 -6.33 -12.33 6.13
C ASP A 26 -6.89 -11.31 7.15
N GLU A 27 -7.56 -10.25 6.65
CA GLU A 27 -8.18 -9.23 7.48
C GLU A 27 -9.68 -9.06 7.16
N PRO A 28 -10.55 -9.18 8.18
CA PRO A 28 -10.23 -9.71 9.51
C PRO A 28 -9.84 -11.19 9.45
N ALA A 29 -9.04 -11.66 10.42
CA ALA A 29 -8.55 -13.04 10.44
C ALA A 29 -9.65 -14.12 10.30
N ALA A 30 -10.89 -13.79 10.72
CA ALA A 30 -12.06 -14.64 10.56
C ALA A 30 -12.46 -14.89 9.10
N ALA A 31 -12.12 -13.98 8.17
CA ALA A 31 -12.53 -14.09 6.77
C ALA A 31 -12.03 -15.39 6.15
N ARG A 32 -10.74 -15.66 6.21
CA ARG A 32 -10.13 -16.85 5.60
C ARG A 32 -10.45 -18.15 6.34
N THR A 33 -10.77 -18.08 7.64
CA THR A 33 -11.05 -19.27 8.45
C THR A 33 -12.52 -19.68 8.45
N ARG A 34 -13.43 -18.77 8.13
CA ARG A 34 -14.88 -19.00 8.16
C ARG A 34 -15.53 -19.04 6.78
N LYS A 35 -14.86 -18.60 5.73
CA LYS A 35 -15.40 -18.51 4.38
C LYS A 35 -14.65 -19.44 3.43
N ALA A 36 -15.32 -19.87 2.37
CA ALA A 36 -14.68 -20.71 1.36
C ALA A 36 -13.58 -19.95 0.61
N VAL A 37 -12.39 -20.56 0.47
CA VAL A 37 -11.33 -19.99 -0.36
C VAL A 37 -11.58 -20.41 -1.81
N VAL A 38 -12.01 -19.46 -2.64
CA VAL A 38 -12.36 -19.70 -4.05
C VAL A 38 -11.26 -19.25 -5.04
N VAL A 39 -10.26 -18.55 -4.55
CA VAL A 39 -9.05 -18.20 -5.33
C VAL A 39 -7.83 -18.58 -4.52
N GLY A 40 -7.03 -19.46 -5.08
CA GLY A 40 -5.72 -19.84 -4.57
C GLY A 40 -4.60 -19.11 -5.30
N GLY A 41 -3.36 -19.32 -4.87
CA GLY A 41 -2.16 -18.80 -5.49
C GLY A 41 -0.93 -19.52 -4.97
N ARG A 42 0.22 -19.22 -5.56
CA ARG A 42 1.48 -19.79 -5.10
C ARG A 42 1.85 -19.23 -3.73
N ASP A 43 2.25 -20.11 -2.83
CA ASP A 43 2.88 -19.70 -1.57
C ASP A 43 4.27 -19.11 -1.86
N THR A 44 4.43 -17.82 -1.59
CA THR A 44 5.70 -17.07 -1.77
C THR A 44 6.45 -16.88 -0.47
N ARG A 45 6.01 -17.48 0.63
CA ARG A 45 6.69 -17.39 1.94
C ARG A 45 8.10 -18.01 1.84
N GLY A 46 9.09 -17.27 2.31
CA GLY A 46 10.50 -17.67 2.25
C GLY A 46 11.21 -17.34 0.94
N MET A 47 10.52 -16.84 -0.08
CA MET A 47 11.14 -16.32 -1.29
C MET A 47 11.65 -14.89 -1.07
N THR A 48 12.79 -14.56 -1.68
CA THR A 48 13.30 -13.19 -1.73
C THR A 48 12.47 -12.33 -2.68
N PRO A 49 12.48 -10.98 -2.54
CA PRO A 49 11.78 -10.08 -3.48
C PRO A 49 12.17 -10.34 -4.95
N ARG A 50 13.44 -10.58 -5.23
CA ARG A 50 13.94 -10.89 -6.58
C ARG A 50 13.36 -12.21 -7.12
N GLU A 51 13.25 -13.23 -6.30
CA GLU A 51 12.68 -14.53 -6.70
C GLU A 51 11.18 -14.41 -7.00
N ILE A 52 10.45 -13.62 -6.21
CA ILE A 52 9.03 -13.35 -6.46
C ILE A 52 8.86 -12.56 -7.76
N ASP A 53 9.62 -11.47 -7.98
CA ASP A 53 9.57 -10.69 -9.22
C ASP A 53 9.89 -11.55 -10.44
N ARG A 54 10.92 -12.37 -10.36
CA ARG A 54 11.26 -13.31 -11.43
C ARG A 54 10.12 -14.28 -11.73
N TYR A 55 9.56 -14.91 -10.69
CA TYR A 55 8.43 -15.83 -10.85
C TYR A 55 7.23 -15.16 -11.53
N VAL A 56 6.86 -13.95 -11.07
CA VAL A 56 5.75 -13.19 -11.65
C VAL A 56 6.00 -12.90 -13.13
N ARG A 57 7.21 -12.43 -13.48
CA ARG A 57 7.57 -12.13 -14.88
C ARG A 57 7.55 -13.38 -15.77
N GLU A 58 8.11 -14.49 -15.28
CA GLU A 58 8.14 -15.76 -16.01
C GLU A 58 6.73 -16.29 -16.27
N GLN A 59 5.83 -16.25 -15.26
CA GLN A 59 4.44 -16.66 -15.42
C GLN A 59 3.70 -15.78 -16.44
N LEU A 60 3.81 -14.46 -16.32
CA LEU A 60 3.16 -13.54 -17.27
C LEU A 60 3.71 -13.69 -18.71
N ALA A 61 5.02 -13.88 -18.86
CA ALA A 61 5.64 -14.10 -20.17
C ALA A 61 5.21 -15.42 -20.83
N ALA A 62 4.93 -16.44 -20.00
CA ALA A 62 4.40 -17.73 -20.46
C ALA A 62 2.88 -17.71 -20.74
N GLY A 63 2.20 -16.57 -20.51
CA GLY A 63 0.73 -16.47 -20.61
C GLY A 63 0.00 -17.23 -19.51
N GLY A 64 0.70 -17.55 -18.41
CA GLY A 64 0.13 -18.26 -17.26
C GLY A 64 -0.55 -17.31 -16.27
N ASP A 65 -1.44 -17.87 -15.45
CA ASP A 65 -2.11 -17.16 -14.38
C ASP A 65 -1.28 -17.17 -13.09
N LEU A 66 -1.29 -16.04 -12.37
CA LEU A 66 -0.68 -15.94 -11.04
C LEU A 66 -1.59 -16.53 -9.95
N TYR A 67 -2.87 -16.63 -10.24
CA TYR A 67 -3.92 -17.08 -9.33
C TYR A 67 -4.67 -18.28 -9.91
N THR A 68 -5.13 -19.17 -9.06
CA THR A 68 -5.93 -20.33 -9.43
C THR A 68 -7.37 -20.12 -8.96
N LEU A 69 -8.31 -20.01 -9.89
CA LEU A 69 -9.73 -19.99 -9.56
C LEU A 69 -10.23 -21.42 -9.29
N HIS A 70 -10.78 -21.64 -8.11
CA HIS A 70 -11.47 -22.90 -7.77
C HIS A 70 -12.91 -22.83 -8.30
N ALA A 71 -13.05 -23.11 -9.60
CA ALA A 71 -14.27 -22.93 -10.37
C ALA A 71 -15.46 -23.68 -9.79
N ASP A 72 -15.28 -24.95 -9.39
CA ASP A 72 -16.35 -25.76 -8.79
C ASP A 72 -16.84 -25.18 -7.46
N ALA A 73 -15.90 -24.73 -6.61
CA ALA A 73 -16.26 -24.09 -5.34
C ALA A 73 -17.04 -22.78 -5.56
N LEU A 74 -16.66 -21.97 -6.56
CA LEU A 74 -17.40 -20.75 -6.90
C LEU A 74 -18.81 -21.06 -7.40
N ARG A 75 -18.96 -22.06 -8.30
CA ARG A 75 -20.25 -22.50 -8.81
C ARG A 75 -21.17 -23.02 -7.71
N ASP A 76 -20.63 -23.83 -6.78
CA ASP A 76 -21.42 -24.43 -5.69
C ASP A 76 -21.92 -23.38 -4.68
N LEU A 77 -21.18 -22.30 -4.50
CA LEU A 77 -21.56 -21.18 -3.65
C LEU A 77 -22.67 -20.30 -4.25
N ARG A 78 -22.85 -20.32 -5.57
CA ARG A 78 -23.87 -19.53 -6.30
C ARG A 78 -23.96 -18.07 -5.82
N PRO A 79 -22.86 -17.29 -5.92
CA PRO A 79 -22.88 -15.91 -5.47
C PRO A 79 -23.80 -15.05 -6.35
N ASP A 80 -24.51 -14.07 -5.78
CA ASP A 80 -25.27 -13.06 -6.51
C ASP A 80 -24.33 -11.94 -7.04
N VAL A 81 -23.24 -11.66 -6.32
CA VAL A 81 -22.28 -10.60 -6.65
C VAL A 81 -20.85 -11.10 -6.51
N VAL A 82 -20.01 -10.79 -7.51
CA VAL A 82 -18.56 -11.06 -7.49
C VAL A 82 -17.80 -9.75 -7.54
N LEU A 83 -17.13 -9.40 -6.42
CA LEU A 83 -16.26 -8.23 -6.35
C LEU A 83 -14.85 -8.64 -6.82
N CYS A 84 -14.33 -8.04 -7.87
CA CYS A 84 -13.02 -8.40 -8.44
C CYS A 84 -12.22 -7.18 -8.89
N ARG A 85 -10.93 -7.38 -9.17
CA ARG A 85 -10.10 -6.40 -9.87
C ARG A 85 -9.77 -6.96 -11.26
N VAL A 86 -10.04 -6.17 -12.27
CA VAL A 86 -9.93 -6.60 -13.67
C VAL A 86 -8.55 -6.27 -14.27
N CYS A 87 -7.66 -5.65 -13.52
CA CYS A 87 -6.35 -5.26 -14.06
C CYS A 87 -5.44 -6.44 -14.47
N ALA A 88 -5.75 -7.66 -14.04
CA ALA A 88 -5.01 -8.87 -14.41
C ALA A 88 -5.72 -9.72 -15.50
N LEU A 89 -7.03 -9.51 -15.69
CA LEU A 89 -7.83 -10.19 -16.72
C LEU A 89 -8.76 -9.15 -17.35
N PRO A 90 -8.90 -9.11 -18.69
CA PRO A 90 -9.94 -8.30 -19.32
C PRO A 90 -11.32 -8.65 -18.75
N THR A 91 -12.17 -7.63 -18.50
CA THR A 91 -13.53 -7.80 -17.92
C THR A 91 -14.33 -8.88 -18.68
N ALA A 92 -14.12 -8.97 -19.99
CA ALA A 92 -14.71 -10.01 -20.83
C ALA A 92 -14.33 -11.43 -20.37
N HIS A 93 -13.12 -11.65 -19.88
CA HIS A 93 -12.68 -12.98 -19.43
C HIS A 93 -13.32 -13.37 -18.08
N VAL A 94 -13.58 -12.42 -17.18
CA VAL A 94 -14.29 -12.73 -15.92
C VAL A 94 -15.75 -13.04 -16.22
N GLY A 95 -16.42 -12.27 -17.09
CA GLY A 95 -17.77 -12.56 -17.56
C GLY A 95 -17.86 -13.91 -18.24
N GLN A 96 -16.97 -14.18 -19.19
CA GLN A 96 -16.91 -15.48 -19.90
C GLN A 96 -16.62 -16.64 -18.94
N ALA A 97 -15.79 -16.45 -17.91
CA ALA A 97 -15.54 -17.48 -16.92
C ALA A 97 -16.80 -17.76 -16.08
N LEU A 98 -17.56 -16.74 -15.70
CA LEU A 98 -18.83 -16.91 -14.99
C LEU A 98 -19.90 -17.54 -15.86
N ASP A 99 -20.00 -17.15 -17.14
CA ASP A 99 -20.89 -17.77 -18.12
C ASP A 99 -20.54 -19.26 -18.32
N TYR A 100 -19.25 -19.57 -18.46
CA TYR A 100 -18.75 -20.94 -18.56
C TYR A 100 -19.06 -21.78 -17.31
N LEU A 101 -19.02 -21.16 -16.13
CA LEU A 101 -19.34 -21.80 -14.85
C LEU A 101 -20.85 -21.91 -14.61
N GLY A 102 -21.69 -21.35 -15.49
CA GLY A 102 -23.14 -21.26 -15.26
C GLY A 102 -23.51 -20.46 -14.01
N CYS A 103 -22.71 -19.45 -13.67
CA CYS A 103 -22.90 -18.60 -12.52
C CYS A 103 -23.47 -17.26 -12.97
N ASP A 104 -24.76 -17.04 -12.69
CA ASP A 104 -25.48 -15.79 -13.02
C ASP A 104 -25.23 -14.74 -11.91
N ALA A 105 -23.96 -14.30 -11.81
CA ALA A 105 -23.53 -13.33 -10.81
C ALA A 105 -23.21 -11.97 -11.43
N ASP A 106 -23.57 -10.90 -10.73
CA ASP A 106 -23.17 -9.56 -11.09
C ASP A 106 -21.68 -9.31 -10.79
N VAL A 107 -20.91 -8.95 -11.81
CA VAL A 107 -19.47 -8.71 -11.68
C VAL A 107 -19.19 -7.25 -11.47
N VAL A 108 -18.70 -6.91 -10.29
CA VAL A 108 -18.32 -5.56 -9.91
C VAL A 108 -16.80 -5.41 -9.93
N SER A 109 -16.30 -4.62 -10.89
CA SER A 109 -14.86 -4.33 -11.00
C SER A 109 -14.47 -3.19 -10.08
N LEU A 110 -13.41 -3.40 -9.27
CA LEU A 110 -12.85 -2.44 -8.34
C LEU A 110 -11.41 -2.12 -8.74
N ASP A 111 -11.18 -0.97 -9.37
CA ASP A 111 -9.83 -0.54 -9.82
C ASP A 111 -9.59 0.95 -9.54
N PRO A 112 -9.58 1.37 -8.26
CA PRO A 112 -9.31 2.75 -7.89
C PRO A 112 -7.87 3.13 -8.22
N ALA A 113 -7.67 4.36 -8.73
CA ALA A 113 -6.36 4.93 -9.03
C ALA A 113 -5.99 6.10 -8.10
N SER A 114 -6.89 6.52 -7.19
CA SER A 114 -6.67 7.59 -6.23
C SER A 114 -7.35 7.29 -4.89
N LEU A 115 -6.94 7.97 -3.83
CA LEU A 115 -7.57 7.84 -2.51
C LEU A 115 -9.07 8.21 -2.55
N GLN A 116 -9.44 9.23 -3.36
CA GLN A 116 -10.86 9.57 -3.54
C GLN A 116 -11.62 8.41 -4.18
N GLN A 117 -11.07 7.79 -5.22
CA GLN A 117 -11.71 6.64 -5.87
C GLN A 117 -11.82 5.42 -4.95
N VAL A 118 -10.90 5.25 -3.98
CA VAL A 118 -11.06 4.21 -2.94
C VAL A 118 -12.31 4.49 -2.09
N LEU A 119 -12.54 5.73 -1.68
CA LEU A 119 -13.77 6.09 -0.95
C LEU A 119 -15.02 5.91 -1.82
N ASP A 120 -14.94 6.24 -3.10
CA ASP A 120 -16.04 6.04 -4.05
C ASP A 120 -16.32 4.53 -4.28
N THR A 121 -15.28 3.69 -4.24
CA THR A 121 -15.40 2.23 -4.31
C THR A 121 -16.22 1.68 -3.12
N ILE A 122 -16.02 2.20 -1.90
CA ILE A 122 -16.81 1.80 -0.73
C ILE A 122 -18.29 2.13 -0.95
N MET A 123 -18.59 3.32 -1.49
CA MET A 123 -19.97 3.70 -1.84
C MET A 123 -20.56 2.76 -2.88
N HIS A 124 -19.81 2.51 -3.96
CA HIS A 124 -20.25 1.64 -5.05
C HIS A 124 -20.54 0.21 -4.56
N VAL A 125 -19.68 -0.36 -3.74
CA VAL A 125 -19.91 -1.68 -3.11
C VAL A 125 -21.15 -1.66 -2.24
N GLY A 126 -21.34 -0.62 -1.42
CA GLY A 126 -22.54 -0.47 -0.59
C GLY A 126 -23.84 -0.40 -1.39
N ASP A 127 -23.84 0.31 -2.52
CA ASP A 127 -24.98 0.39 -3.42
C ASP A 127 -25.30 -0.98 -4.06
N ARG A 128 -24.25 -1.68 -4.54
CA ARG A 128 -24.40 -3.01 -5.16
C ARG A 128 -24.87 -4.09 -4.18
N LEU A 129 -24.50 -3.97 -2.91
CA LEU A 129 -24.94 -4.89 -1.84
C LEU A 129 -26.25 -4.47 -1.18
N GLY A 130 -26.91 -3.39 -1.64
CA GLY A 130 -28.16 -2.89 -1.08
C GLY A 130 -28.03 -2.25 0.31
N VAL A 131 -26.82 -1.79 0.70
CA VAL A 131 -26.52 -1.16 1.99
C VAL A 131 -25.93 0.24 1.85
N PRO A 132 -26.58 1.18 1.12
CA PRO A 132 -26.04 2.51 0.86
C PRO A 132 -25.84 3.34 2.14
N VAL A 133 -26.73 3.21 3.13
CA VAL A 133 -26.64 3.99 4.37
C VAL A 133 -25.43 3.60 5.22
N PRO A 134 -25.11 2.33 5.47
CA PRO A 134 -23.84 1.91 6.07
C PRO A 134 -22.62 2.45 5.32
N ALA A 135 -22.60 2.38 3.98
CA ALA A 135 -21.50 2.88 3.16
C ALA A 135 -21.31 4.40 3.32
N GLN A 136 -22.38 5.18 3.28
CA GLN A 136 -22.34 6.64 3.52
C GLN A 136 -21.77 6.97 4.89
N ARG A 137 -22.22 6.26 5.95
CA ARG A 137 -21.71 6.46 7.32
C ARG A 137 -20.21 6.15 7.42
N LEU A 138 -19.77 5.05 6.81
CA LEU A 138 -18.36 4.67 6.78
C LEU A 138 -17.54 5.74 6.07
N VAL A 139 -17.89 6.11 4.85
CA VAL A 139 -17.16 7.12 4.06
C VAL A 139 -17.14 8.48 4.75
N PHE A 140 -18.26 8.89 5.37
CA PHE A 140 -18.30 10.12 6.17
C PHE A 140 -17.30 10.08 7.34
N SER A 141 -17.23 8.97 8.06
CA SER A 141 -16.27 8.78 9.16
C SER A 141 -14.81 8.86 8.66
N LEU A 142 -14.50 8.20 7.55
CA LEU A 142 -13.16 8.20 6.95
C LEU A 142 -12.77 9.61 6.47
N ARG A 143 -13.69 10.32 5.80
CA ARG A 143 -13.46 11.72 5.38
C ARG A 143 -13.23 12.66 6.55
N ARG A 144 -13.95 12.47 7.67
CA ARG A 144 -13.74 13.26 8.88
C ARG A 144 -12.33 13.04 9.43
N ARG A 145 -11.86 11.78 9.52
CA ARG A 145 -10.48 11.49 9.96
C ARG A 145 -9.44 12.16 9.07
N LEU A 146 -9.63 12.13 7.74
CA LEU A 146 -8.75 12.84 6.78
C LEU A 146 -8.75 14.35 7.02
N ALA A 147 -9.91 14.94 7.28
CA ALA A 147 -10.03 16.37 7.59
C ALA A 147 -9.33 16.72 8.92
N ASP A 148 -9.43 15.87 9.93
CA ASP A 148 -8.75 16.03 11.21
C ASP A 148 -7.20 15.99 11.06
N ILE A 149 -6.68 15.08 10.22
CA ILE A 149 -5.26 15.03 9.88
C ILE A 149 -4.86 16.33 9.16
N ALA A 150 -5.59 16.70 8.10
CA ALA A 150 -5.31 17.92 7.33
C ALA A 150 -5.28 19.18 8.20
N ALA A 151 -6.18 19.29 9.18
CA ALA A 151 -6.21 20.40 10.12
C ALA A 151 -4.95 20.43 11.02
N ARG A 152 -4.46 19.26 11.47
CA ARG A 152 -3.26 19.17 12.30
C ARG A 152 -1.98 19.52 11.55
N VAL A 153 -1.84 19.05 10.31
CA VAL A 153 -0.62 19.25 9.51
C VAL A 153 -0.66 20.53 8.66
N GLY A 154 -1.79 21.24 8.65
CA GLY A 154 -2.00 22.48 7.90
C GLY A 154 -0.99 23.55 8.27
N GLY A 155 -0.38 24.22 7.27
CA GLY A 155 0.61 25.27 7.47
C GLY A 155 2.00 24.79 7.94
N ARG A 156 2.22 23.48 8.06
CA ARG A 156 3.51 22.90 8.43
C ARG A 156 4.40 22.66 7.20
N PRO A 157 5.73 22.62 7.38
CA PRO A 157 6.62 22.13 6.33
C PRO A 157 6.16 20.76 5.84
N ARG A 158 6.31 20.50 4.54
CA ARG A 158 5.91 19.25 3.90
C ARG A 158 7.16 18.43 3.54
N PRO A 159 7.61 17.51 4.43
CA PRO A 159 8.79 16.70 4.15
C PRO A 159 8.60 15.87 2.87
N ARG A 160 9.68 15.67 2.15
CA ARG A 160 9.72 14.89 0.92
C ARG A 160 9.75 13.40 1.26
N MET A 161 8.74 12.66 0.85
CA MET A 161 8.63 11.24 1.16
C MET A 161 8.60 10.40 -0.11
N ALA A 162 9.49 9.41 -0.19
CA ALA A 162 9.42 8.33 -1.17
C ALA A 162 8.82 7.09 -0.51
N VAL A 163 7.83 6.47 -1.18
CA VAL A 163 7.29 5.17 -0.79
C VAL A 163 7.80 4.13 -1.77
N VAL A 164 8.46 3.10 -1.25
CA VAL A 164 9.04 1.98 -2.01
C VAL A 164 8.15 0.75 -1.79
N GLU A 165 7.46 0.33 -2.84
CA GLU A 165 6.52 -0.81 -2.79
C GLU A 165 7.19 -2.15 -3.11
N TRP A 166 8.41 -2.13 -3.59
CA TRP A 166 9.25 -3.30 -3.84
C TRP A 166 10.72 -2.91 -3.82
N VAL A 167 11.60 -3.78 -3.33
CA VAL A 167 13.01 -3.41 -3.09
C VAL A 167 13.99 -4.01 -4.09
N ASP A 168 13.67 -5.11 -4.76
CA ASP A 168 14.56 -5.76 -5.72
C ASP A 168 13.79 -6.47 -6.85
N PRO A 169 13.73 -5.84 -8.06
CA PRO A 169 14.17 -4.47 -8.36
C PRO A 169 13.29 -3.43 -7.65
N PRO A 170 13.77 -2.18 -7.42
CA PRO A 170 12.96 -1.18 -6.74
C PRO A 170 11.77 -0.72 -7.57
N PHE A 171 10.59 -0.64 -6.92
CA PHE A 171 9.38 0.00 -7.46
C PHE A 171 8.92 1.09 -6.50
N THR A 172 8.48 2.21 -7.06
CA THR A 172 7.94 3.33 -6.29
C THR A 172 6.44 3.49 -6.45
N GLY A 173 5.82 4.11 -5.44
CA GLY A 173 4.39 4.18 -5.25
C GLY A 173 3.62 4.80 -6.41
N GLY A 174 2.57 4.11 -6.82
CA GLY A 174 1.61 4.55 -7.81
C GLY A 174 0.19 4.63 -7.24
N HIS A 175 -0.81 4.69 -8.12
CA HIS A 175 -2.24 4.73 -7.80
C HIS A 175 -2.53 5.78 -6.71
N TRP A 176 -3.11 5.37 -5.57
CA TRP A 176 -3.48 6.19 -4.41
C TRP A 176 -2.31 6.49 -3.45
N VAL A 177 -1.16 5.79 -3.57
CA VAL A 177 -0.06 5.92 -2.59
C VAL A 177 0.49 7.33 -2.48
N PRO A 178 0.69 8.09 -3.59
CA PRO A 178 1.07 9.49 -3.51
C PRO A 178 0.02 10.37 -2.81
N ASP A 179 -1.26 10.02 -2.92
CA ASP A 179 -2.34 10.74 -2.23
C ASP A 179 -2.28 10.51 -0.72
N LEU A 180 -1.91 9.29 -0.26
CA LEU A 180 -1.70 9.02 1.17
C LEU A 180 -0.62 9.92 1.75
N VAL A 181 0.53 10.07 1.04
CA VAL A 181 1.62 10.96 1.45
C VAL A 181 1.15 12.41 1.49
N THR A 182 0.39 12.84 0.48
CA THR A 182 -0.16 14.20 0.40
C THR A 182 -1.14 14.48 1.54
N ALA A 183 -2.05 13.56 1.83
CA ALA A 183 -3.01 13.64 2.92
C ALA A 183 -2.35 13.64 4.30
N ALA A 184 -1.23 12.93 4.44
CA ALA A 184 -0.40 12.90 5.65
C ALA A 184 0.44 14.17 5.87
N GLY A 185 0.36 15.18 4.97
CA GLY A 185 1.12 16.42 5.08
C GLY A 185 2.53 16.35 4.48
N GLY A 186 2.85 15.33 3.68
CA GLY A 186 4.11 15.19 2.97
C GLY A 186 4.06 15.69 1.52
N THR A 187 5.22 15.68 0.87
CA THR A 187 5.38 15.87 -0.58
C THR A 187 5.83 14.53 -1.17
N PRO A 188 4.99 13.82 -1.95
CA PRO A 188 5.40 12.59 -2.58
C PRO A 188 6.50 12.85 -3.61
N VAL A 189 7.58 12.06 -3.56
CA VAL A 189 8.69 12.13 -4.50
C VAL A 189 9.01 10.75 -5.05
N ALA A 190 9.63 10.66 -6.23
CA ALA A 190 9.80 9.41 -6.95
C ALA A 190 8.47 8.62 -7.01
N ALA A 191 7.38 9.28 -7.37
CA ALA A 191 6.02 8.77 -7.28
C ALA A 191 5.23 8.97 -8.57
N HIS A 192 4.17 8.18 -8.77
CA HIS A 192 3.35 8.18 -9.98
C HIS A 192 1.86 8.34 -9.63
N PRO A 193 1.39 9.56 -9.29
CA PRO A 193 0.00 9.80 -8.89
C PRO A 193 -0.99 9.33 -9.95
N GLY A 194 -2.00 8.53 -9.56
CA GLY A 194 -3.01 7.99 -10.46
C GLY A 194 -2.51 6.97 -11.49
N GLY A 195 -1.19 6.81 -11.61
CA GLY A 195 -0.57 5.83 -12.49
C GLY A 195 -0.21 4.53 -11.75
N ARG A 196 0.19 3.51 -12.50
CA ARG A 196 0.69 2.26 -11.88
C ARG A 196 2.03 2.50 -11.20
N SER A 197 2.32 1.73 -10.15
CA SER A 197 3.65 1.62 -9.58
C SER A 197 4.65 1.21 -10.66
N ARG A 198 5.83 1.83 -10.66
CA ARG A 198 6.83 1.63 -11.71
C ARG A 198 8.16 1.18 -11.13
N GLN A 199 8.80 0.29 -11.88
CA GLN A 199 10.20 -0.01 -11.63
C GLN A 199 11.03 1.25 -11.83
N THR A 200 11.99 1.45 -10.95
CA THR A 200 12.91 2.58 -10.92
C THR A 200 14.32 2.10 -10.61
N THR A 201 15.24 3.03 -10.39
CA THR A 201 16.58 2.74 -9.88
C THR A 201 16.77 3.41 -8.51
N TRP A 202 17.70 2.89 -7.70
CA TRP A 202 18.05 3.54 -6.45
C TRP A 202 18.65 4.93 -6.66
N ASP A 203 19.29 5.17 -7.83
CA ASP A 203 19.79 6.48 -8.22
C ASP A 203 18.65 7.48 -8.45
N ASP A 204 17.58 7.07 -9.11
CA ASP A 204 16.40 7.92 -9.31
C ASP A 204 15.73 8.28 -7.97
N VAL A 205 15.59 7.31 -7.08
CA VAL A 205 15.06 7.57 -5.73
C VAL A 205 15.96 8.55 -4.97
N ARG A 206 17.28 8.38 -5.05
CA ARG A 206 18.26 9.27 -4.42
C ARG A 206 18.23 10.68 -5.01
N ASN A 207 18.15 10.79 -6.34
CA ASN A 207 18.07 12.07 -7.07
C ASN A 207 16.77 12.82 -6.76
N ALA A 208 15.70 12.10 -6.41
CA ALA A 208 14.47 12.70 -5.91
C ALA A 208 14.62 13.33 -4.51
N ARG A 209 15.77 13.18 -3.85
CA ARG A 209 16.14 13.79 -2.55
C ARG A 209 15.01 13.67 -1.51
N PRO A 210 14.60 12.46 -1.12
CA PRO A 210 13.63 12.27 -0.05
C PRO A 210 14.26 12.63 1.32
N ASP A 211 13.46 13.25 2.19
CA ASP A 211 13.79 13.40 3.61
C ASP A 211 13.48 12.09 4.36
N VAL A 212 12.44 11.40 3.91
CA VAL A 212 11.94 10.15 4.48
C VAL A 212 11.69 9.12 3.37
N VAL A 213 12.10 7.89 3.61
CA VAL A 213 11.77 6.73 2.77
C VAL A 213 10.94 5.76 3.60
N VAL A 214 9.78 5.38 3.09
CA VAL A 214 8.91 4.35 3.66
C VAL A 214 8.93 3.12 2.77
N VAL A 215 9.30 1.98 3.33
CA VAL A 215 9.30 0.68 2.64
C VAL A 215 8.00 -0.03 2.97
N ALA A 216 7.18 -0.21 1.94
CA ALA A 216 5.81 -0.75 1.98
C ALA A 216 5.65 -1.88 0.94
N PRO A 217 6.33 -3.03 1.12
CA PRO A 217 6.36 -4.08 0.10
C PRO A 217 5.01 -4.77 -0.01
N CYS A 218 4.46 -4.81 -1.23
CA CYS A 218 3.18 -5.45 -1.52
C CYS A 218 3.21 -6.95 -1.17
N GLY A 219 2.21 -7.42 -0.44
CA GLY A 219 2.12 -8.81 0.01
C GLY A 219 2.87 -9.09 1.32
N PHE A 220 3.33 -8.05 2.03
CA PHE A 220 4.10 -8.22 3.25
C PHE A 220 3.59 -7.37 4.41
N HIS A 221 3.53 -7.99 5.58
CA HIS A 221 3.31 -7.32 6.86
C HIS A 221 4.60 -6.73 7.43
N LEU A 222 4.47 -6.01 8.53
CA LEU A 222 5.51 -5.15 9.10
C LEU A 222 6.86 -5.85 9.34
N ASP A 223 6.91 -7.06 9.88
CA ASP A 223 8.18 -7.73 10.19
C ASP A 223 9.00 -7.98 8.93
N ALA A 224 8.38 -8.49 7.88
CA ALA A 224 9.03 -8.71 6.60
C ALA A 224 9.35 -7.38 5.89
N ALA A 225 8.54 -6.34 6.07
CA ALA A 225 8.84 -4.99 5.59
C ALA A 225 10.08 -4.40 6.25
N VAL A 226 10.29 -4.66 7.56
CA VAL A 226 11.53 -4.26 8.28
C VAL A 226 12.76 -4.93 7.68
N ASP A 227 12.69 -6.22 7.38
CA ASP A 227 13.84 -6.94 6.78
C ASP A 227 14.14 -6.44 5.37
N GLN A 228 13.13 -6.11 4.58
CA GLN A 228 13.32 -5.48 3.28
C GLN A 228 13.86 -4.04 3.40
N ALA A 229 13.39 -3.26 4.38
CA ALA A 229 13.88 -1.91 4.61
C ALA A 229 15.37 -1.86 4.98
N LYS A 230 15.90 -2.88 5.66
CA LYS A 230 17.34 -3.01 5.92
C LYS A 230 18.15 -3.13 4.62
N GLN A 231 17.60 -3.77 3.58
CA GLN A 231 18.25 -3.92 2.28
C GLN A 231 18.36 -2.59 1.52
N VAL A 232 17.51 -1.61 1.85
CA VAL A 232 17.50 -0.27 1.23
C VAL A 232 18.65 0.60 1.76
N LEU A 233 19.11 0.37 2.98
CA LEU A 233 20.08 1.25 3.67
C LEU A 233 21.37 1.53 2.89
N PRO A 234 22.02 0.54 2.24
CA PRO A 234 23.25 0.79 1.47
C PRO A 234 23.03 1.69 0.25
N HIS A 235 21.79 1.70 -0.29
CA HIS A 235 21.45 2.43 -1.50
C HIS A 235 21.08 3.89 -1.25
N LEU A 236 20.59 4.20 -0.06
CA LEU A 236 20.04 5.52 0.29
C LEU A 236 20.67 6.06 1.57
N PRO A 237 21.94 6.52 1.55
CA PRO A 237 22.51 7.22 2.70
C PRO A 237 21.79 8.55 2.93
N GLY A 238 21.55 8.92 4.18
CA GLY A 238 21.00 10.22 4.57
C GLY A 238 19.54 10.23 5.03
N PRO A 239 18.53 9.85 4.23
CA PRO A 239 17.12 9.98 4.64
C PRO A 239 16.77 9.05 5.81
N ALA A 240 15.77 9.44 6.61
CA ALA A 240 15.15 8.49 7.54
C ALA A 240 14.53 7.32 6.77
N VAL A 241 14.70 6.09 7.26
CA VAL A 241 14.11 4.89 6.64
C VAL A 241 13.17 4.23 7.62
N TRP A 242 11.93 4.05 7.18
CA TRP A 242 10.86 3.40 7.92
C TRP A 242 10.36 2.17 7.16
N ALA A 243 9.93 1.17 7.91
CA ALA A 243 9.09 0.09 7.41
C ALA A 243 7.66 0.31 7.89
N ILE A 244 6.67 0.00 7.06
CA ILE A 244 5.25 0.08 7.40
C ILE A 244 4.57 -1.26 7.11
N ASP A 245 3.49 -1.59 7.82
CA ASP A 245 2.62 -2.73 7.48
C ASP A 245 1.92 -2.43 6.15
N ALA A 246 2.54 -2.89 5.07
CA ALA A 246 2.13 -2.54 3.72
C ALA A 246 0.72 -3.07 3.40
N ASP A 247 0.47 -4.35 3.65
CA ASP A 247 -0.82 -4.99 3.36
C ASP A 247 -1.95 -4.40 4.20
N GLY A 248 -1.66 -4.06 5.44
CA GLY A 248 -2.66 -3.47 6.30
C GLY A 248 -3.00 -2.02 5.96
N LEU A 249 -2.03 -1.22 5.52
CA LEU A 249 -2.12 0.24 5.61
C LEU A 249 -1.86 0.99 4.31
N VAL A 250 -1.26 0.36 3.27
CA VAL A 250 -0.77 1.09 2.10
C VAL A 250 -1.24 0.50 0.77
N VAL A 251 -1.13 -0.82 0.59
CA VAL A 251 -1.27 -1.43 -0.74
C VAL A 251 -2.65 -1.99 -1.04
N ARG A 252 -3.52 -2.13 -0.04
CA ARG A 252 -4.91 -2.60 -0.22
C ARG A 252 -5.88 -1.42 -0.26
N PRO A 253 -6.61 -1.20 -1.37
CA PRO A 253 -7.53 -0.06 -1.51
C PRO A 253 -8.83 -0.28 -0.73
N GLY A 254 -8.77 -0.15 0.58
CA GLY A 254 -9.86 -0.35 1.52
C GLY A 254 -9.92 0.72 2.61
N PRO A 255 -10.83 0.57 3.59
CA PRO A 255 -11.02 1.56 4.66
C PRO A 255 -9.76 1.84 5.49
N ARG A 256 -8.87 0.84 5.63
CA ARG A 256 -7.64 0.92 6.44
C ARG A 256 -6.56 1.82 5.85
N LEU A 257 -6.71 2.28 4.59
CA LEU A 257 -5.80 3.30 4.04
C LEU A 257 -5.79 4.59 4.88
N ILE A 258 -6.87 4.89 5.59
CA ILE A 258 -6.92 6.07 6.45
C ILE A 258 -6.05 5.87 7.70
N ASP A 259 -5.97 4.65 8.24
CA ASP A 259 -5.00 4.29 9.28
C ASP A 259 -3.57 4.44 8.76
N GLY A 260 -3.35 4.13 7.48
CA GLY A 260 -2.09 4.37 6.78
C GLY A 260 -1.74 5.85 6.69
N VAL A 261 -2.70 6.71 6.35
CA VAL A 261 -2.49 8.18 6.35
C VAL A 261 -2.11 8.68 7.75
N GLU A 262 -2.77 8.18 8.80
CA GLU A 262 -2.44 8.52 10.19
C GLU A 262 -1.01 8.08 10.57
N ALA A 263 -0.62 6.87 10.17
CA ALA A 263 0.73 6.36 10.40
C ALA A 263 1.80 7.19 9.66
N LEU A 264 1.54 7.54 8.39
CA LEU A 264 2.43 8.41 7.61
C LEU A 264 2.50 9.82 8.21
N ALA A 265 1.39 10.38 8.68
CA ALA A 265 1.38 11.68 9.36
C ALA A 265 2.21 11.64 10.65
N ALA A 266 2.14 10.56 11.42
CA ALA A 266 2.95 10.36 12.62
C ALA A 266 4.46 10.22 12.31
N ILE A 267 4.81 9.64 11.16
CA ILE A 267 6.19 9.58 10.69
C ILE A 267 6.69 10.98 10.28
N LEU A 268 5.87 11.74 9.54
CA LEU A 268 6.26 13.05 8.99
C LEU A 268 6.23 14.16 10.02
N HIS A 269 5.30 14.09 10.98
CA HIS A 269 5.01 15.14 11.96
C HIS A 269 4.88 14.56 13.38
N PRO A 270 5.94 13.94 13.94
CA PRO A 270 5.88 13.25 15.23
C PRO A 270 5.57 14.21 16.41
N ASP A 271 5.82 15.49 16.24
CA ASP A 271 5.48 16.55 17.21
C ASP A 271 3.98 16.83 17.29
N LEU A 272 3.22 16.52 16.23
CA LEU A 272 1.77 16.76 16.14
C LEU A 272 0.92 15.52 16.41
N ALA A 273 1.39 14.37 15.93
CA ALA A 273 0.61 13.14 15.96
C ALA A 273 1.16 12.10 16.97
N GLY A 274 2.33 12.38 17.56
CA GLY A 274 3.09 11.38 18.30
C GLY A 274 3.77 10.37 17.38
N PRO A 275 4.54 9.43 17.91
CA PRO A 275 5.15 8.37 17.10
C PRO A 275 4.07 7.43 16.55
N PRO A 276 4.28 6.82 15.36
CA PRO A 276 3.36 5.83 14.84
C PRO A 276 3.30 4.62 15.79
N HIS A 277 2.13 3.96 15.80
CA HIS A 277 1.98 2.74 16.60
C HIS A 277 3.02 1.69 16.16
N PRO A 278 3.73 1.02 17.09
CA PRO A 278 4.81 0.07 16.73
C PRO A 278 4.37 -1.11 15.86
N ALA A 279 3.08 -1.47 15.87
CA ALA A 279 2.52 -2.49 14.97
C ALA A 279 2.17 -1.93 13.57
N ALA A 280 2.11 -0.61 13.40
CA ALA A 280 1.83 0.03 12.13
C ALA A 280 3.11 0.33 11.35
N ALA A 281 4.13 0.90 12.02
CA ALA A 281 5.40 1.26 11.40
C ALA A 281 6.56 1.22 12.39
N ARG A 282 7.76 0.92 11.88
CA ARG A 282 9.02 0.89 12.67
C ARG A 282 10.11 1.66 11.96
N ILE A 283 10.85 2.46 12.71
CA ILE A 283 12.03 3.15 12.21
C ILE A 283 13.18 2.14 12.05
N VAL A 284 13.81 2.15 10.89
CA VAL A 284 14.96 1.28 10.57
C VAL A 284 16.26 2.08 10.62
N ARG A 285 16.23 3.35 10.18
CA ARG A 285 17.32 4.31 10.32
C ARG A 285 16.80 5.71 10.58
N ARG A 286 17.37 6.41 11.56
CA ARG A 286 17.15 7.85 11.80
C ARG A 286 17.88 8.67 10.73
N PRO A 287 17.44 9.91 10.45
CA PRO A 287 18.19 10.79 9.55
C PRO A 287 19.57 11.07 10.14
N GLU A 288 20.57 11.15 9.26
CA GLU A 288 21.88 11.65 9.69
C GLU A 288 21.77 13.14 10.01
N PRO A 289 22.37 13.61 11.11
CA PRO A 289 22.43 15.04 11.39
C PRO A 289 23.19 15.74 10.23
N PRO A 290 22.77 16.96 9.86
CA PRO A 290 23.49 17.71 8.83
C PRO A 290 24.97 17.82 9.23
N GLN A 291 25.86 17.41 8.33
CA GLN A 291 27.30 17.60 8.52
C GLN A 291 27.54 19.11 8.55
N LEU A 292 27.91 19.63 9.72
CA LEU A 292 28.37 21.01 9.82
C LEU A 292 29.62 21.13 8.94
N PRO A 293 29.71 22.19 8.10
CA PRO A 293 30.91 22.40 7.31
C PRO A 293 32.09 22.47 8.29
N GLU A 294 33.13 21.69 8.03
CA GLU A 294 34.38 21.77 8.80
C GLU A 294 34.82 23.23 8.81
N VAL A 295 34.83 23.84 9.98
CA VAL A 295 35.38 25.17 10.18
C VAL A 295 36.88 25.03 9.89
N GLY A 296 37.26 25.40 8.67
CA GLY A 296 38.65 25.32 8.24
C GLY A 296 39.55 25.95 9.29
N SER A 297 40.41 25.15 9.86
CA SER A 297 41.52 25.57 10.75
C SER A 297 42.30 26.66 10.03
N ARG A 298 42.07 27.94 10.35
CA ARG A 298 42.92 29.02 9.90
C ARG A 298 44.32 28.73 10.44
N ALA A 299 45.23 28.37 9.55
CA ALA A 299 46.66 28.27 9.84
C ALA A 299 47.12 29.65 10.42
N SER A 300 47.48 29.62 11.68
CA SER A 300 48.11 30.74 12.36
C SER A 300 49.49 30.96 11.76
N THR A 301 49.59 31.94 10.86
CA THR A 301 50.88 32.38 10.32
C THR A 301 51.53 33.27 11.38
N THR A 302 52.33 32.65 12.24
CA THR A 302 53.26 33.40 13.14
C THR A 302 54.37 34.02 12.30
N GLY A 303 54.21 35.29 11.99
CA GLY A 303 55.27 36.12 11.44
C GLY A 303 56.46 36.20 12.40
N ARG A 304 57.58 35.58 12.07
CA ARG A 304 58.88 35.81 12.71
C ARG A 304 59.34 37.23 12.38
N VAL A 305 59.31 38.11 13.37
CA VAL A 305 60.08 39.36 13.33
C VAL A 305 61.56 38.96 13.62
N ARG A 306 62.47 39.28 12.71
CA ARG A 306 63.92 39.24 12.94
C ARG A 306 64.40 40.62 13.45
N PRO A 307 65.48 40.64 14.26
CA PRO A 307 66.01 41.79 14.91
C PRO A 307 66.69 42.80 13.98
#